data_48d78e66ba3cbd6a69e8158741178d29
#
_entry.id   48d78e66ba3cbd6a69e8158741178d29
#
_cell.length_a   1.000
_cell.length_b   1.000
_cell.length_c   1.000
_cell.angle_alpha   90.00
_cell.angle_beta   90.00
_cell.angle_gamma   90.00
#
_symmetry.space_group_name_H-M   'P 1'
#
loop_
_entity.id
_entity.type
_entity.pdbx_description
1 polymer ?
#
loop_
_entity_poly.entity_id
_entity_poly.type
_entity_poly.pdbx_seq_one_letter_code
_entity_poly.pdbx_strand_id
1 'polypeptide(L)'
;MKRCVIVGAGELKASSIPVEKEDFVIAADGGYAYCKRLGIVPDLILGDFDSVKEEDAEQIAQISRICPDSVVILPAEKDDTDMLAAIRMGLSEGCRDFRIYAAQGGRLEHTIANLQCLIYLKECGAAGCLVDETSTVFIIRDETVWFREDAAGYLSLFSMGEKAEGVTIRNMKYELDGAEVTNSYPIGISNEFIGKRASVTVKKGTLAAILSHKD
;
A
#
# COMPACT_ATOMS: atom_id res chain seq x y z
N MET A 1 7.12 -14.30 -8.22
CA MET A 1 5.75 -14.02 -7.71
C MET A 1 5.25 -12.83 -8.52
N LYS A 2 4.04 -12.90 -9.12
CA LYS A 2 3.51 -11.80 -9.95
C LYS A 2 3.24 -10.59 -9.04
N ARG A 3 3.76 -9.42 -9.42
CA ARG A 3 3.57 -8.17 -8.69
C ARG A 3 2.42 -7.39 -9.29
N CYS A 4 1.62 -6.74 -8.44
CA CYS A 4 0.61 -5.76 -8.83
C CYS A 4 1.06 -4.37 -8.41
N VAL A 5 1.05 -3.44 -9.34
CA VAL A 5 1.25 -2.01 -9.07
C VAL A 5 -0.10 -1.32 -9.20
N ILE A 6 -0.60 -0.75 -8.11
CA ILE A 6 -1.86 0.00 -8.11
C ILE A 6 -1.53 1.49 -7.95
N VAL A 7 -2.11 2.31 -8.81
CA VAL A 7 -2.04 3.77 -8.71
C VAL A 7 -3.43 4.28 -8.36
N GLY A 8 -3.59 4.81 -7.15
CA GLY A 8 -4.85 5.35 -6.65
C GLY A 8 -5.04 6.84 -6.96
N ALA A 9 -6.08 7.43 -6.37
CA ALA A 9 -6.48 8.83 -6.56
C ALA A 9 -5.99 9.79 -5.45
N GLY A 10 -5.19 9.30 -4.47
CA GLY A 10 -4.61 10.14 -3.42
C GLY A 10 -3.49 11.05 -3.93
N GLU A 11 -2.70 11.60 -3.03
CA GLU A 11 -1.58 12.47 -3.42
C GLU A 11 -0.42 11.66 -4.02
N LEU A 12 0.13 12.16 -5.13
CA LEU A 12 1.33 11.63 -5.76
C LEU A 12 2.26 12.77 -6.18
N LYS A 13 3.33 12.94 -5.41
CA LYS A 13 4.39 13.91 -5.69
C LYS A 13 5.53 13.30 -6.51
N ALA A 14 5.66 11.98 -6.49
CA ALA A 14 6.70 11.25 -7.19
C ALA A 14 6.73 11.59 -8.69
N SER A 15 7.94 11.75 -9.21
CA SER A 15 8.21 11.98 -10.64
C SER A 15 8.28 10.67 -11.43
N SER A 16 8.35 9.54 -10.77
CA SER A 16 8.34 8.20 -11.38
C SER A 16 7.81 7.16 -10.40
N ILE A 17 7.24 6.10 -10.94
CA ILE A 17 6.88 4.87 -10.23
C ILE A 17 7.65 3.71 -10.87
N PRO A 18 8.40 2.90 -10.10
CA PRO A 18 9.11 1.76 -10.65
C PRO A 18 8.11 0.66 -11.06
N VAL A 19 7.98 0.48 -12.38
CA VAL A 19 7.16 -0.58 -13.00
C VAL A 19 8.09 -1.48 -13.82
N GLU A 20 7.99 -2.79 -13.62
CA GLU A 20 8.71 -3.80 -14.39
C GLU A 20 7.78 -4.39 -15.46
N LYS A 21 8.38 -5.02 -16.48
CA LYS A 21 7.63 -5.55 -17.63
C LYS A 21 6.58 -6.61 -17.26
N GLU A 22 6.84 -7.37 -16.22
CA GLU A 22 5.98 -8.46 -15.74
C GLU A 22 4.95 -8.02 -14.70
N ASP A 23 4.97 -6.75 -14.30
CA ASP A 23 3.99 -6.21 -13.36
C ASP A 23 2.60 -6.12 -14.00
N PHE A 24 1.59 -6.36 -13.18
CA PHE A 24 0.21 -6.07 -13.53
C PHE A 24 -0.16 -4.70 -12.96
N VAL A 25 -0.39 -3.73 -13.84
CA VAL A 25 -0.62 -2.34 -13.45
C VAL A 25 -2.10 -2.00 -13.46
N ILE A 26 -2.60 -1.49 -12.35
CA ILE A 26 -3.99 -1.06 -12.21
C ILE A 26 -4.02 0.45 -11.91
N ALA A 27 -4.78 1.21 -12.70
CA ALA A 27 -5.16 2.58 -12.37
C ALA A 27 -6.54 2.57 -11.71
N ALA A 28 -6.62 2.99 -10.44
CA ALA A 28 -7.87 3.08 -9.71
C ALA A 28 -8.37 4.53 -9.68
N ASP A 29 -9.55 4.77 -10.26
CA ASP A 29 -10.21 6.07 -10.36
C ASP A 29 -9.28 7.16 -10.91
N GLY A 30 -9.09 8.29 -10.20
CA GLY A 30 -8.17 9.37 -10.58
C GLY A 30 -6.71 8.97 -10.78
N GLY A 31 -6.34 7.74 -10.42
CA GLY A 31 -5.00 7.17 -10.67
C GLY A 31 -4.62 7.10 -12.14
N TYR A 32 -5.61 7.08 -13.05
CA TYR A 32 -5.35 7.12 -14.49
C TYR A 32 -4.62 8.41 -14.91
N ALA A 33 -4.99 9.56 -14.35
CA ALA A 33 -4.32 10.83 -14.63
C ALA A 33 -2.83 10.79 -14.23
N TYR A 34 -2.49 10.10 -13.13
CA TYR A 34 -1.09 9.90 -12.73
C TYR A 34 -0.35 8.95 -13.68
N CYS A 35 -0.96 7.84 -14.06
CA CYS A 35 -0.37 6.92 -15.04
C CYS A 35 -0.06 7.66 -16.34
N LYS A 36 -1.00 8.44 -16.89
CA LYS A 36 -0.81 9.29 -18.06
C LYS A 36 0.36 10.27 -17.90
N ARG A 37 0.40 11.00 -16.78
CA ARG A 37 1.47 11.96 -16.47
C ARG A 37 2.86 11.31 -16.44
N LEU A 38 2.94 10.07 -15.94
CA LEU A 38 4.20 9.34 -15.77
C LEU A 38 4.55 8.45 -16.96
N GLY A 39 3.74 8.44 -18.02
CA GLY A 39 3.95 7.59 -19.21
C GLY A 39 3.79 6.10 -18.92
N ILE A 40 3.01 5.73 -17.91
CA ILE A 40 2.69 4.35 -17.53
C ILE A 40 1.41 3.94 -18.24
N VAL A 41 1.44 2.81 -18.93
CA VAL A 41 0.25 2.22 -19.57
C VAL A 41 -0.31 1.17 -18.59
N PRO A 42 -1.48 1.39 -17.98
CA PRO A 42 -2.08 0.40 -17.10
C PRO A 42 -2.66 -0.78 -17.91
N ASP A 43 -2.59 -1.99 -17.34
CA ASP A 43 -3.28 -3.16 -17.89
C ASP A 43 -4.77 -3.10 -17.61
N LEU A 44 -5.16 -2.45 -16.49
CA LEU A 44 -6.54 -2.28 -16.08
C LEU A 44 -6.78 -0.87 -15.53
N ILE A 45 -7.88 -0.25 -15.97
CA ILE A 45 -8.42 1.00 -15.42
C ILE A 45 -9.76 0.66 -14.76
N LEU A 46 -9.96 1.02 -13.50
CA LEU A 46 -11.22 0.76 -12.81
C LEU A 46 -11.64 1.93 -11.94
N GLY A 47 -12.93 2.15 -11.82
CA GLY A 47 -13.54 3.21 -11.01
C GLY A 47 -14.95 3.52 -11.46
N ASP A 48 -15.62 4.44 -10.77
CA ASP A 48 -16.89 5.03 -11.22
C ASP A 48 -16.67 6.29 -12.08
N PHE A 49 -15.46 6.85 -12.02
CA PHE A 49 -14.97 7.99 -12.81
C PHE A 49 -15.79 9.28 -12.62
N ASP A 50 -16.54 9.41 -11.53
CA ASP A 50 -17.40 10.57 -11.25
C ASP A 50 -16.60 11.85 -10.97
N SER A 51 -15.39 11.71 -10.43
CA SER A 51 -14.47 12.79 -10.10
C SER A 51 -13.36 13.03 -11.13
N VAL A 52 -13.30 12.21 -12.19
CA VAL A 52 -12.26 12.28 -13.23
C VAL A 52 -12.52 13.47 -14.16
N LYS A 53 -11.45 14.16 -14.59
CA LYS A 53 -11.56 15.27 -15.56
C LYS A 53 -12.16 14.78 -16.88
N GLU A 54 -12.95 15.64 -17.52
CA GLU A 54 -13.65 15.34 -18.78
C GLU A 54 -12.71 14.78 -19.86
N GLU A 55 -11.52 15.38 -20.02
CA GLU A 55 -10.49 14.90 -20.97
C GLU A 55 -10.03 13.46 -20.69
N ASP A 56 -9.83 13.11 -19.40
CA ASP A 56 -9.41 11.76 -19.03
C ASP A 56 -10.58 10.77 -19.15
N ALA A 57 -11.81 11.20 -18.83
CA ALA A 57 -13.02 10.39 -19.01
C ALA A 57 -13.27 10.05 -20.49
N GLU A 58 -13.06 11.00 -21.41
CA GLU A 58 -13.14 10.74 -22.85
C GLU A 58 -12.10 9.72 -23.31
N GLN A 59 -10.86 9.83 -22.82
CA GLN A 59 -9.80 8.88 -23.15
C GLN A 59 -10.10 7.48 -22.62
N ILE A 60 -10.56 7.35 -21.36
CA ILE A 60 -11.00 6.07 -20.77
C ILE A 60 -12.13 5.46 -21.62
N ALA A 61 -13.12 6.26 -22.03
CA ALA A 61 -14.19 5.79 -22.89
C ALA A 61 -13.69 5.32 -24.27
N GLN A 62 -12.65 5.96 -24.82
CA GLN A 62 -11.99 5.53 -26.03
C GLN A 62 -11.26 4.19 -25.88
N ILE A 63 -10.49 4.05 -24.77
CA ILE A 63 -9.80 2.80 -24.42
C ILE A 63 -10.81 1.67 -24.26
N SER A 64 -11.91 1.90 -23.53
CA SER A 64 -12.97 0.91 -23.35
C SER A 64 -13.61 0.42 -24.64
N ARG A 65 -13.69 1.27 -25.68
CA ARG A 65 -14.21 0.86 -27.02
C ARG A 65 -13.22 -0.01 -27.79
N ILE A 66 -11.90 0.24 -27.62
CA ILE A 66 -10.83 -0.47 -28.35
C ILE A 66 -10.46 -1.77 -27.63
N CYS A 67 -10.34 -1.70 -26.29
CA CYS A 67 -9.95 -2.79 -25.40
C CYS A 67 -10.93 -2.89 -24.24
N PRO A 68 -12.13 -3.48 -24.41
CA PRO A 68 -13.17 -3.53 -23.38
C PRO A 68 -12.70 -4.17 -22.08
N ASP A 69 -11.83 -5.18 -22.15
CA ASP A 69 -11.33 -5.92 -20.98
C ASP A 69 -10.34 -5.11 -20.12
N SER A 70 -9.83 -3.99 -20.62
CA SER A 70 -8.91 -3.13 -19.90
C SER A 70 -9.58 -2.01 -19.09
N VAL A 71 -10.91 -1.90 -19.13
CA VAL A 71 -11.66 -0.90 -18.37
C VAL A 71 -12.84 -1.56 -17.63
N VAL A 72 -12.88 -1.38 -16.32
CA VAL A 72 -13.98 -1.84 -15.46
C VAL A 72 -14.68 -0.64 -14.86
N ILE A 73 -15.92 -0.40 -15.29
CA ILE A 73 -16.77 0.66 -14.73
C ILE A 73 -17.47 0.09 -13.50
N LEU A 74 -17.20 0.67 -12.35
CA LEU A 74 -17.81 0.28 -11.08
C LEU A 74 -19.06 1.12 -10.81
N PRO A 75 -20.10 0.57 -10.17
CA PRO A 75 -21.24 1.36 -9.71
C PRO A 75 -20.77 2.45 -8.72
N ALA A 76 -21.36 3.66 -8.79
CA ALA A 76 -21.08 4.73 -7.80
C ALA A 76 -21.57 4.32 -6.40
N GLU A 77 -22.73 3.64 -6.33
CA GLU A 77 -23.24 3.04 -5.08
C GLU A 77 -22.74 1.60 -4.98
N LYS A 78 -21.73 1.37 -4.15
CA LYS A 78 -21.13 0.05 -3.88
C LYS A 78 -20.59 0.00 -2.47
N ASP A 79 -20.48 -1.20 -1.90
CA ASP A 79 -19.92 -1.43 -0.56
C ASP A 79 -18.39 -1.37 -0.54
N ASP A 80 -17.72 -1.63 -1.68
CA ASP A 80 -16.27 -1.63 -1.80
C ASP A 80 -15.73 -0.26 -2.23
N THR A 81 -14.57 0.13 -1.70
CA THR A 81 -13.81 1.24 -2.27
C THR A 81 -13.14 0.82 -3.58
N ASP A 82 -12.82 1.78 -4.47
CA ASP A 82 -12.09 1.49 -5.71
C ASP A 82 -10.74 0.82 -5.45
N MET A 83 -10.07 1.20 -4.36
CA MET A 83 -8.82 0.55 -3.93
C MET A 83 -9.03 -0.93 -3.57
N LEU A 84 -10.09 -1.25 -2.81
CA LEU A 84 -10.38 -2.65 -2.47
C LEU A 84 -10.76 -3.46 -3.72
N ALA A 85 -11.53 -2.87 -4.64
CA ALA A 85 -11.85 -3.48 -5.92
C ALA A 85 -10.58 -3.74 -6.75
N ALA A 86 -9.66 -2.78 -6.84
CA ALA A 86 -8.37 -2.93 -7.50
C ALA A 86 -7.53 -4.07 -6.90
N ILE A 87 -7.46 -4.16 -5.59
CA ILE A 87 -6.78 -5.25 -4.88
C ILE A 87 -7.39 -6.61 -5.23
N ARG A 88 -8.72 -6.73 -5.21
CA ARG A 88 -9.42 -7.98 -5.57
C ARG A 88 -9.15 -8.39 -7.02
N MET A 89 -9.12 -7.43 -7.94
CA MET A 89 -8.73 -7.71 -9.33
C MET A 89 -7.29 -8.20 -9.43
N GLY A 90 -6.34 -7.54 -8.77
CA GLY A 90 -4.95 -8.00 -8.73
C GLY A 90 -4.80 -9.40 -8.14
N LEU A 91 -5.56 -9.73 -7.07
CA LEU A 91 -5.57 -11.08 -6.48
C LEU A 91 -6.13 -12.13 -7.46
N SER A 92 -7.20 -11.81 -8.20
CA SER A 92 -7.80 -12.71 -9.22
C SER A 92 -6.85 -12.96 -10.39
N GLU A 93 -5.99 -11.98 -10.73
CA GLU A 93 -4.91 -12.10 -11.71
C GLU A 93 -3.69 -12.90 -11.20
N GLY A 94 -3.77 -13.44 -9.98
CA GLY A 94 -2.74 -14.24 -9.36
C GLY A 94 -1.59 -13.45 -8.73
N CYS A 95 -1.72 -12.13 -8.60
CA CYS A 95 -0.75 -11.30 -7.90
C CYS A 95 -0.74 -11.61 -6.39
N ARG A 96 0.45 -11.54 -5.79
CA ARG A 96 0.65 -11.79 -4.35
C ARG A 96 1.61 -10.79 -3.70
N ASP A 97 2.20 -9.88 -4.47
CA ASP A 97 3.00 -8.73 -4.01
C ASP A 97 2.36 -7.45 -4.58
N PHE A 98 2.00 -6.52 -3.71
CA PHE A 98 1.27 -5.30 -4.09
C PHE A 98 2.08 -4.06 -3.73
N ARG A 99 2.27 -3.16 -4.71
CA ARG A 99 2.84 -1.83 -4.54
C ARG A 99 1.76 -0.81 -4.85
N ILE A 100 1.32 -0.08 -3.84
CA ILE A 100 0.17 0.82 -3.95
C ILE A 100 0.65 2.25 -3.79
N TYR A 101 0.53 3.02 -4.85
CA TYR A 101 0.93 4.42 -4.95
C TYR A 101 -0.29 5.33 -4.95
N ALA A 102 -0.12 6.61 -4.60
CA ALA A 102 -1.21 7.57 -4.50
C ALA A 102 -2.39 7.06 -3.64
N ALA A 103 -2.06 6.41 -2.52
CA ALA A 103 -3.02 5.83 -1.58
C ALA A 103 -2.99 6.51 -0.22
N GLN A 104 -2.23 7.59 -0.09
CA GLN A 104 -2.08 8.41 1.10
C GLN A 104 -2.35 9.88 0.74
N GLY A 105 -2.52 10.73 1.75
CA GLY A 105 -2.88 12.15 1.54
C GLY A 105 -4.35 12.37 1.18
N GLY A 106 -4.73 13.64 1.03
CA GLY A 106 -6.11 14.00 0.76
C GLY A 106 -7.06 13.65 1.91
N ARG A 107 -8.07 12.85 1.65
CA ARG A 107 -9.10 12.45 2.62
C ARG A 107 -8.56 11.38 3.58
N LEU A 108 -8.54 11.71 4.88
CA LEU A 108 -7.97 10.83 5.93
C LEU A 108 -8.64 9.46 6.00
N GLU A 109 -9.97 9.42 5.83
CA GLU A 109 -10.73 8.17 5.87
C GLU A 109 -10.31 7.19 4.77
N HIS A 110 -9.90 7.67 3.59
CA HIS A 110 -9.35 6.81 2.54
C HIS A 110 -7.98 6.26 2.92
N THR A 111 -7.13 7.06 3.57
CA THR A 111 -5.84 6.57 4.06
C THR A 111 -6.04 5.45 5.09
N ILE A 112 -6.98 5.61 6.03
CA ILE A 112 -7.32 4.57 7.03
C ILE A 112 -7.87 3.31 6.33
N ALA A 113 -8.79 3.46 5.37
CA ALA A 113 -9.32 2.34 4.61
C ALA A 113 -8.22 1.59 3.83
N ASN A 114 -7.25 2.31 3.27
CA ASN A 114 -6.11 1.71 2.57
C ASN A 114 -5.18 0.94 3.52
N LEU A 115 -5.03 1.37 4.79
CA LEU A 115 -4.35 0.55 5.81
C LEU A 115 -5.10 -0.76 6.09
N GLN A 116 -6.44 -0.71 6.16
CA GLN A 116 -7.26 -1.92 6.31
C GLN A 116 -7.11 -2.84 5.09
N CYS A 117 -7.00 -2.30 3.88
CA CYS A 117 -6.72 -3.07 2.67
C CYS A 117 -5.39 -3.84 2.73
N LEU A 118 -4.35 -3.29 3.39
CA LEU A 118 -3.11 -4.04 3.62
C LEU A 118 -3.30 -5.23 4.56
N ILE A 119 -4.18 -5.12 5.56
CA ILE A 119 -4.53 -6.25 6.44
C ILE A 119 -5.29 -7.30 5.65
N TYR A 120 -6.26 -6.89 4.82
CA TYR A 120 -6.98 -7.78 3.92
C TYR A 120 -6.06 -8.57 2.99
N LEU A 121 -5.01 -7.93 2.43
CA LEU A 121 -4.00 -8.62 1.63
C LEU A 121 -3.31 -9.74 2.42
N LYS A 122 -2.93 -9.49 3.68
CA LYS A 122 -2.34 -10.52 4.56
C LYS A 122 -3.30 -11.68 4.80
N GLU A 123 -4.58 -11.41 4.99
CA GLU A 123 -5.62 -12.45 5.14
C GLU A 123 -5.80 -13.30 3.88
N CYS A 124 -5.58 -12.70 2.70
CA CYS A 124 -5.59 -13.39 1.42
C CYS A 124 -4.24 -14.10 1.08
N GLY A 125 -3.29 -14.16 2.02
CA GLY A 125 -1.98 -14.77 1.79
C GLY A 125 -1.11 -13.98 0.82
N ALA A 126 -1.32 -12.69 0.71
CA ALA A 126 -0.54 -11.76 -0.09
C ALA A 126 0.18 -10.74 0.78
N ALA A 127 1.17 -10.05 0.22
CA ALA A 127 1.87 -8.94 0.84
C ALA A 127 1.62 -7.65 0.04
N GLY A 128 1.60 -6.52 0.74
CA GLY A 128 1.49 -5.22 0.08
C GLY A 128 2.04 -4.10 0.91
N CYS A 129 2.33 -3.00 0.25
CA CYS A 129 2.70 -1.75 0.92
C CYS A 129 2.09 -0.55 0.20
N LEU A 130 1.76 0.49 0.99
CA LEU A 130 1.53 1.83 0.48
C LEU A 130 2.88 2.52 0.36
N VAL A 131 3.15 3.14 -0.78
CA VAL A 131 4.43 3.78 -1.06
C VAL A 131 4.20 5.23 -1.44
N ASP A 132 4.89 6.14 -0.76
CA ASP A 132 5.06 7.51 -1.19
C ASP A 132 6.53 7.95 -1.11
N GLU A 133 6.81 9.21 -1.40
CA GLU A 133 8.19 9.74 -1.40
C GLU A 133 8.84 9.71 -0.02
N THR A 134 8.05 9.86 1.03
CA THR A 134 8.53 10.05 2.40
C THR A 134 8.41 8.80 3.24
N SER A 135 7.55 7.87 2.84
CA SER A 135 7.24 6.70 3.66
C SER A 135 6.83 5.46 2.87
N THR A 136 7.03 4.33 3.50
CA THR A 136 6.46 3.04 3.08
C THR A 136 5.72 2.42 4.24
N VAL A 137 4.45 2.07 4.04
CA VAL A 137 3.61 1.45 5.07
C VAL A 137 3.30 0.01 4.68
N PHE A 138 3.50 -0.92 5.61
CA PHE A 138 3.20 -2.34 5.41
C PHE A 138 2.73 -3.01 6.71
N ILE A 139 2.22 -4.22 6.62
CA ILE A 139 1.70 -4.97 7.76
C ILE A 139 2.65 -6.08 8.17
N ILE A 140 2.88 -6.19 9.49
CA ILE A 140 3.55 -7.31 10.15
C ILE A 140 2.48 -8.05 10.97
N ARG A 141 2.24 -9.33 10.66
CA ARG A 141 1.20 -10.14 11.33
C ARG A 141 1.69 -11.54 11.61
N ASP A 142 1.84 -11.88 12.89
CA ASP A 142 2.25 -13.22 13.35
C ASP A 142 3.54 -13.73 12.69
N GLU A 143 4.50 -12.83 12.45
CA GLU A 143 5.73 -13.12 11.67
C GLU A 143 6.93 -12.32 12.17
N THR A 144 8.09 -12.61 11.58
CA THR A 144 9.31 -11.81 11.74
C THR A 144 9.67 -11.17 10.42
N VAL A 145 9.82 -9.84 10.42
CA VAL A 145 10.35 -9.08 9.28
C VAL A 145 11.80 -8.70 9.56
N TRP A 146 12.65 -8.88 8.56
CA TRP A 146 14.07 -8.54 8.61
C TRP A 146 14.36 -7.33 7.74
N PHE A 147 15.19 -6.45 8.27
CA PHE A 147 15.70 -5.26 7.57
C PHE A 147 17.18 -5.44 7.30
N ARG A 148 17.63 -4.98 6.14
CA ARG A 148 19.04 -5.02 5.75
C ARG A 148 19.86 -4.11 6.66
N GLU A 149 21.18 -4.34 6.73
CA GLU A 149 22.09 -3.51 7.53
C GLU A 149 22.23 -2.07 7.00
N ASP A 150 21.98 -1.88 5.68
CA ASP A 150 21.95 -0.58 5.02
C ASP A 150 20.58 0.12 5.10
N ALA A 151 19.60 -0.46 5.79
CA ALA A 151 18.32 0.20 6.04
C ALA A 151 18.55 1.50 6.84
N ALA A 152 17.88 2.58 6.41
CA ALA A 152 18.02 3.90 7.00
C ALA A 152 16.63 4.52 7.24
N GLY A 153 16.58 5.58 8.05
CA GLY A 153 15.35 6.27 8.39
C GLY A 153 14.77 5.83 9.73
N TYR A 154 13.47 6.03 9.89
CA TYR A 154 12.74 5.72 11.11
C TYR A 154 11.70 4.64 10.85
N LEU A 155 11.57 3.72 11.82
CA LEU A 155 10.50 2.72 11.83
C LEU A 155 9.53 3.02 12.96
N SER A 156 8.25 3.20 12.63
CA SER A 156 7.17 3.36 13.59
C SER A 156 6.22 2.18 13.52
N LEU A 157 5.75 1.69 14.67
CA LEU A 157 4.89 0.52 14.81
C LEU A 157 3.61 0.91 15.54
N PHE A 158 2.46 0.55 14.97
CA PHE A 158 1.14 0.78 15.54
C PHE A 158 0.32 -0.51 15.57
N SER A 159 -0.29 -0.83 16.72
CA SER A 159 -1.21 -1.96 16.77
C SER A 159 -2.49 -1.66 16.00
N MET A 160 -2.84 -2.56 15.07
CA MET A 160 -4.06 -2.47 14.25
C MET A 160 -5.24 -3.24 14.86
N GLY A 161 -5.03 -3.87 16.02
CA GLY A 161 -6.07 -4.45 16.86
C GLY A 161 -5.97 -3.86 18.26
N GLU A 162 -6.64 -4.47 19.23
CA GLU A 162 -6.55 -4.06 20.63
C GLU A 162 -5.10 -4.08 21.11
N LYS A 163 -4.37 -5.15 20.75
CA LYS A 163 -2.95 -5.31 21.05
C LYS A 163 -2.23 -6.26 20.08
N ALA A 164 -0.91 -6.13 20.06
CA ALA A 164 0.03 -7.11 19.50
C ALA A 164 0.93 -7.62 20.62
N GLU A 165 1.08 -8.95 20.72
CA GLU A 165 1.77 -9.62 21.81
C GLU A 165 3.11 -10.21 21.36
N GLY A 166 4.09 -10.24 22.26
CA GLY A 166 5.40 -10.80 22.01
C GLY A 166 6.18 -10.01 20.96
N VAL A 167 5.98 -8.69 20.92
CA VAL A 167 6.69 -7.80 20.01
C VAL A 167 8.14 -7.70 20.45
N THR A 168 9.05 -8.10 19.56
CA THR A 168 10.49 -8.10 19.79
C THR A 168 11.17 -7.31 18.68
N ILE A 169 11.96 -6.30 19.06
CA ILE A 169 12.76 -5.49 18.15
C ILE A 169 14.23 -5.74 18.47
N ARG A 170 15.05 -6.04 17.45
CA ARG A 170 16.49 -6.28 17.61
C ARG A 170 17.31 -5.42 16.65
N ASN A 171 18.47 -5.00 17.14
CA ASN A 171 19.46 -4.23 16.40
C ASN A 171 18.93 -2.88 15.87
N MET A 172 18.03 -2.26 16.59
CA MET A 172 17.60 -0.88 16.42
C MET A 172 17.95 -0.05 17.65
N LYS A 173 17.86 1.26 17.59
CA LYS A 173 18.22 2.18 18.69
C LYS A 173 17.42 1.88 19.97
N TYR A 174 16.14 1.55 19.83
CA TYR A 174 15.27 1.16 20.93
C TYR A 174 14.82 -0.29 20.72
N GLU A 175 15.32 -1.20 21.53
CA GLU A 175 14.94 -2.61 21.48
C GLU A 175 13.73 -2.90 22.35
N LEU A 176 12.95 -3.89 21.95
CA LEU A 176 11.86 -4.47 22.74
C LEU A 176 12.11 -5.98 22.87
N ASP A 177 11.67 -6.56 23.98
CA ASP A 177 11.79 -7.98 24.25
C ASP A 177 10.47 -8.57 24.73
N GLY A 178 9.72 -9.18 23.81
CA GLY A 178 8.44 -9.82 24.11
C GLY A 178 7.37 -8.86 24.62
N ALA A 179 7.45 -7.58 24.25
CA ALA A 179 6.55 -6.55 24.74
C ALA A 179 5.12 -6.71 24.21
N GLU A 180 4.18 -6.06 24.87
CA GLU A 180 2.82 -5.84 24.40
C GLU A 180 2.72 -4.41 23.84
N VAL A 181 2.24 -4.28 22.59
CA VAL A 181 1.98 -3.00 21.93
C VAL A 181 0.47 -2.85 21.75
N THR A 182 -0.11 -1.84 22.36
CA THR A 182 -1.56 -1.60 22.33
C THR A 182 -1.92 -0.48 21.35
N ASN A 183 -3.17 -0.41 20.95
CA ASN A 183 -3.68 0.66 20.08
C ASN A 183 -3.92 1.99 20.83
N SER A 184 -3.84 1.99 22.15
CA SER A 184 -4.08 3.17 23.00
C SER A 184 -2.81 3.83 23.52
N TYR A 185 -1.63 3.20 23.31
CA TYR A 185 -0.37 3.73 23.81
C TYR A 185 0.74 3.64 22.73
N PRO A 186 1.18 4.79 22.16
CA PRO A 186 2.07 4.82 21.00
C PRO A 186 3.56 4.69 21.39
N ILE A 187 4.00 3.54 21.90
CA ILE A 187 5.39 3.32 22.33
C ILE A 187 6.37 3.03 21.17
N GLY A 188 5.86 2.68 20.00
CA GLY A 188 6.64 2.18 18.87
C GLY A 188 7.04 3.24 17.85
N ILE A 189 7.04 4.55 18.20
CA ILE A 189 7.24 5.62 17.21
C ILE A 189 8.74 5.97 17.07
N SER A 190 9.15 6.24 15.80
CA SER A 190 10.44 6.83 15.44
C SER A 190 11.67 6.06 15.96
N ASN A 191 11.62 4.75 15.92
CA ASN A 191 12.80 3.94 16.19
C ASN A 191 13.81 4.06 15.03
N GLU A 192 15.10 4.12 15.30
CA GLU A 192 16.14 4.37 14.31
C GLU A 192 16.93 3.12 13.96
N PHE A 193 17.25 2.96 12.67
CA PHE A 193 18.24 1.99 12.21
C PHE A 193 19.64 2.46 12.60
N ILE A 194 20.50 1.52 13.04
CA ILE A 194 21.86 1.80 13.56
C ILE A 194 22.95 1.12 12.74
N GLY A 195 22.70 0.86 11.45
CA GLY A 195 23.68 0.23 10.55
C GLY A 195 23.92 -1.25 10.88
N LYS A 196 22.90 -1.97 11.34
CA LYS A 196 22.92 -3.40 11.62
C LYS A 196 21.69 -4.07 11.00
N ARG A 197 21.82 -5.35 10.64
CA ARG A 197 20.68 -6.15 10.24
C ARG A 197 19.67 -6.21 11.39
N ALA A 198 18.55 -5.51 11.23
CA ALA A 198 17.51 -5.39 12.25
C ALA A 198 16.35 -6.37 12.02
N SER A 199 15.55 -6.60 13.06
CA SER A 199 14.31 -7.38 12.93
C SER A 199 13.22 -6.88 13.86
N VAL A 200 11.97 -7.09 13.39
CA VAL A 200 10.75 -6.93 14.18
C VAL A 200 10.00 -8.25 14.13
N THR A 201 9.73 -8.83 15.29
CA THR A 201 8.92 -10.04 15.46
C THR A 201 7.61 -9.69 16.13
N VAL A 202 6.51 -10.22 15.65
CA VAL A 202 5.20 -10.20 16.29
C VAL A 202 4.77 -11.65 16.48
N LYS A 203 4.62 -12.11 17.74
CA LYS A 203 4.19 -13.47 18.01
C LYS A 203 2.70 -13.67 17.78
N LYS A 204 1.88 -12.66 18.11
CA LYS A 204 0.44 -12.69 17.91
C LYS A 204 -0.10 -11.27 17.75
N GLY A 205 -0.87 -11.04 16.69
CA GLY A 205 -1.50 -9.77 16.40
C GLY A 205 -0.96 -9.09 15.15
N THR A 206 -1.37 -7.86 14.93
CA THR A 206 -1.12 -7.12 13.69
C THR A 206 -0.56 -5.76 14.00
N LEU A 207 0.59 -5.43 13.43
CA LEU A 207 1.19 -4.09 13.46
C LEU A 207 1.17 -3.47 12.05
N ALA A 208 0.78 -2.22 11.96
CA ALA A 208 1.17 -1.36 10.85
C ALA A 208 2.60 -0.86 11.12
N ALA A 209 3.49 -1.10 10.18
CA ALA A 209 4.86 -0.64 10.20
C ALA A 209 5.02 0.49 9.18
N ILE A 210 5.48 1.65 9.64
CA ILE A 210 5.72 2.83 8.83
C ILE A 210 7.23 3.08 8.80
N LEU A 211 7.82 2.88 7.65
CA LEU A 211 9.21 3.21 7.38
C LEU A 211 9.26 4.62 6.78
N SER A 212 9.75 5.60 7.55
CA SER A 212 9.95 6.97 7.08
C SER A 212 11.39 7.14 6.61
N HIS A 213 11.55 7.64 5.39
CA HIS A 213 12.86 7.94 4.82
C HIS A 213 13.45 9.18 5.50
N LYS A 214 14.77 9.22 5.68
CA LYS A 214 15.46 10.46 6.07
C LYS A 214 15.61 11.33 4.82
N ASP A 215 15.27 12.59 4.95
CA ASP A 215 15.62 13.63 3.97
C ASP A 215 17.13 13.71 3.74
#